data_618959e6c8c91112eaf3050482811196
#
_entry.id   618959e6c8c91112eaf3050482811196
#
_cell.length_a   1.000
_cell.length_b   1.000
_cell.length_c   1.000
_cell.angle_alpha   90.00
_cell.angle_beta   90.00
_cell.angle_gamma   90.00
#
_symmetry.space_group_name_H-M   'P 1'
#
loop_
_entity.id
_entity.type
_entity.pdbx_description
1 polymer ?
#
loop_
_entity_poly.entity_id
_entity_poly.type
_entity_poly.pdbx_seq_one_letter_code
_entity_poly.pdbx_strand_id
1 'polypeptide(L)'
;MLRLLLLIAGIALAACEQPMSPASGTIRVDQRMAAAPDPGFARALEVRPFDFPRDHGAHPDYATEWWYFTGNLRDAGGGLFGYQLTLFRVGLRPGDPIPDSRWRARQLYMGHLAISDIGAAMHYREERFGRAAAGLAGAAMDPLHVWLGPWSIRGADQGLFPLRLSAWTEDIALDLSIGPGSKPLVAQGENGLSRKSAAPGNASYYYSFTRLPTGG
;
A
#
# COMPACT_ATOMS: atom_id res chain seq x y z
N MET A 1 71.88 -11.64 40.55
CA MET A 1 71.14 -12.28 39.44
C MET A 1 69.65 -12.03 39.63
N LEU A 2 69.12 -11.04 38.92
CA LEU A 2 67.79 -10.48 39.08
C LEU A 2 66.82 -11.17 38.06
N ARG A 3 65.87 -11.92 38.56
CA ARG A 3 64.79 -12.51 37.69
C ARG A 3 63.69 -11.53 37.58
N LEU A 4 63.60 -10.95 36.40
CA LEU A 4 62.46 -10.06 35.98
C LEU A 4 61.28 -10.91 35.64
N LEU A 5 60.20 -10.89 36.45
CA LEU A 5 58.89 -11.46 36.17
C LEU A 5 58.13 -10.47 35.37
N LEU A 6 57.91 -10.76 34.08
CA LEU A 6 56.99 -10.06 33.19
C LEU A 6 55.58 -10.57 33.48
N LEU A 7 54.77 -9.77 34.14
CA LEU A 7 53.32 -9.95 34.24
C LEU A 7 52.68 -9.41 32.96
N ILE A 8 52.29 -10.31 32.08
CA ILE A 8 51.43 -9.96 30.93
C ILE A 8 50.01 -9.91 31.45
N ALA A 9 49.50 -8.70 31.67
CA ALA A 9 48.09 -8.46 31.96
C ALA A 9 47.33 -8.59 30.64
N GLY A 10 46.67 -9.73 30.41
CA GLY A 10 45.72 -9.92 29.32
C GLY A 10 44.49 -9.09 29.61
N ILE A 11 44.32 -7.97 28.89
CA ILE A 11 43.05 -7.23 28.85
C ILE A 11 42.12 -8.03 27.93
N ALA A 12 41.26 -8.82 28.53
CA ALA A 12 40.10 -9.40 27.84
C ALA A 12 39.15 -8.27 27.47
N LEU A 13 39.21 -7.84 26.22
CA LEU A 13 38.15 -7.03 25.62
C LEU A 13 36.87 -7.90 25.52
N ALA A 14 36.10 -7.93 26.58
CA ALA A 14 34.71 -8.36 26.50
C ALA A 14 33.95 -7.31 25.66
N ALA A 15 33.90 -7.51 24.36
CA ALA A 15 32.94 -6.85 23.51
C ALA A 15 31.55 -7.33 23.97
N CYS A 16 30.92 -6.57 24.86
CA CYS A 16 29.49 -6.67 25.07
C CYS A 16 28.85 -6.30 23.74
N GLU A 17 28.49 -7.30 22.96
CA GLU A 17 27.43 -7.14 21.96
C GLU A 17 26.15 -6.79 22.73
N GLN A 18 25.97 -5.51 22.99
CA GLN A 18 24.64 -5.02 23.37
C GLN A 18 23.74 -5.30 22.17
N PRO A 19 22.63 -6.05 22.36
CA PRO A 19 21.64 -6.15 21.30
C PRO A 19 21.25 -4.71 20.97
N MET A 20 21.50 -4.28 19.74
CA MET A 20 21.05 -2.97 19.28
C MET A 20 19.56 -2.90 19.51
N SER A 21 19.15 -2.15 20.53
CA SER A 21 17.76 -1.77 20.64
C SER A 21 17.36 -1.12 19.33
N PRO A 22 16.27 -1.53 18.69
CA PRO A 22 15.83 -0.91 17.45
C PRO A 22 15.75 0.59 17.69
N ALA A 23 16.40 1.37 16.83
CA ALA A 23 16.47 2.81 16.95
C ALA A 23 15.05 3.34 17.24
N SER A 24 14.91 4.10 18.33
CA SER A 24 13.65 4.74 18.70
C SER A 24 13.16 5.56 17.53
N GLY A 25 12.14 5.05 16.79
CA GLY A 25 11.60 5.68 15.60
C GLY A 25 11.48 4.78 14.36
N THR A 26 11.96 3.54 14.40
CA THR A 26 11.72 2.60 13.29
C THR A 26 10.27 2.12 13.33
N ILE A 27 9.50 2.51 12.31
CA ILE A 27 8.12 2.04 12.14
C ILE A 27 8.17 0.76 11.33
N ARG A 28 7.72 -0.33 11.92
CA ARG A 28 7.51 -1.60 11.21
C ARG A 28 6.10 -1.60 10.62
N VAL A 29 6.01 -1.55 9.30
CA VAL A 29 4.72 -1.46 8.58
C VAL A 29 3.88 -2.70 8.80
N ASP A 30 4.50 -3.89 8.78
CA ASP A 30 3.85 -5.17 9.08
C ASP A 30 3.19 -5.17 10.47
N GLN A 31 3.91 -4.73 11.49
CA GLN A 31 3.39 -4.61 12.85
C GLN A 31 2.31 -3.53 12.96
N ARG A 32 2.45 -2.42 12.23
CA ARG A 32 1.45 -1.35 12.23
C ARG A 32 0.15 -1.77 11.57
N MET A 33 0.22 -2.55 10.48
CA MET A 33 -0.98 -3.10 9.83
C MET A 33 -1.68 -4.16 10.68
N ALA A 34 -0.93 -4.95 11.46
CA ALA A 34 -1.47 -5.95 12.36
C ALA A 34 -1.98 -5.38 13.69
N ALA A 35 -1.52 -4.20 14.10
CA ALA A 35 -1.93 -3.56 15.34
C ALA A 35 -3.38 -3.05 15.26
N ALA A 36 -4.07 -3.04 16.41
CA ALA A 36 -5.35 -2.35 16.51
C ALA A 36 -5.18 -0.87 16.13
N PRO A 37 -6.08 -0.31 15.32
CA PRO A 37 -6.04 1.11 14.97
C PRO A 37 -6.10 1.99 16.22
N ASP A 38 -5.41 3.15 16.16
CA ASP A 38 -5.56 4.20 17.16
C ASP A 38 -7.04 4.55 17.33
N PRO A 39 -7.55 4.67 18.55
CA PRO A 39 -8.97 5.00 18.83
C PRO A 39 -9.47 6.28 18.16
N GLY A 40 -8.58 7.18 17.75
CA GLY A 40 -8.94 8.40 17.04
C GLY A 40 -9.28 8.20 15.56
N PHE A 41 -9.04 7.02 14.97
CA PHE A 41 -9.49 6.71 13.61
C PHE A 41 -10.95 6.30 13.58
N ALA A 42 -11.65 6.70 12.51
CA ALA A 42 -13.00 6.24 12.21
C ALA A 42 -13.04 4.73 11.96
N ARG A 43 -14.16 4.12 12.27
CA ARG A 43 -14.40 2.68 12.07
C ARG A 43 -15.65 2.47 11.23
N ALA A 44 -15.63 1.45 10.39
CA ALA A 44 -16.81 1.01 9.64
C ALA A 44 -17.72 0.20 10.58
N LEU A 45 -18.75 0.85 11.12
CA LEU A 45 -19.68 0.25 12.10
C LEU A 45 -21.00 -0.12 11.47
N GLU A 46 -21.51 0.73 10.58
CA GLU A 46 -22.84 0.64 9.99
C GLU A 46 -22.78 0.74 8.47
N VAL A 47 -23.81 0.23 7.79
CA VAL A 47 -23.96 0.41 6.36
C VAL A 47 -24.16 1.90 6.05
N ARG A 48 -23.45 2.39 5.05
CA ARG A 48 -23.66 3.72 4.47
C ARG A 48 -23.71 3.66 2.95
N PRO A 49 -24.40 4.58 2.28
CA PRO A 49 -24.29 4.71 0.83
C PRO A 49 -22.87 5.13 0.45
N PHE A 50 -22.43 4.71 -0.74
CA PHE A 50 -21.23 5.26 -1.36
C PHE A 50 -21.57 6.57 -2.05
N ASP A 51 -20.67 7.54 -1.94
CA ASP A 51 -20.75 8.86 -2.55
C ASP A 51 -19.67 8.98 -3.63
N PHE A 52 -20.02 8.77 -4.88
CA PHE A 52 -19.09 8.87 -6.00
C PHE A 52 -19.14 10.25 -6.67
N PRO A 53 -17.99 10.80 -7.04
CA PRO A 53 -16.65 10.18 -7.15
C PRO A 53 -15.84 10.16 -5.85
N ARG A 54 -16.31 10.78 -4.76
CA ARG A 54 -15.57 10.97 -3.51
C ARG A 54 -15.01 9.66 -2.95
N ASP A 55 -15.81 8.59 -2.93
CA ASP A 55 -15.42 7.30 -2.37
C ASP A 55 -14.42 6.51 -3.26
N HIS A 56 -13.96 7.08 -4.37
CA HIS A 56 -12.80 6.55 -5.10
C HIS A 56 -11.47 7.05 -4.54
N GLY A 57 -11.47 8.17 -3.85
CA GLY A 57 -10.30 8.82 -3.30
C GLY A 57 -9.89 8.34 -1.93
N ALA A 58 -8.99 9.10 -1.30
CA ALA A 58 -8.50 8.79 0.03
C ALA A 58 -9.47 9.23 1.13
N HIS A 59 -9.59 8.40 2.17
CA HIS A 59 -10.37 8.65 3.38
C HIS A 59 -9.43 8.69 4.59
N PRO A 60 -8.74 9.81 4.84
CA PRO A 60 -7.70 9.92 5.87
C PRO A 60 -8.22 9.68 7.30
N ASP A 61 -9.52 9.78 7.51
CA ASP A 61 -10.16 9.48 8.79
C ASP A 61 -10.08 7.99 9.17
N TYR A 62 -9.91 7.10 8.19
CA TYR A 62 -9.74 5.67 8.43
C TYR A 62 -8.27 5.28 8.54
N ALA A 63 -7.96 4.29 9.38
CA ALA A 63 -6.60 3.86 9.63
C ALA A 63 -5.95 3.17 8.42
N THR A 64 -6.71 2.43 7.63
CA THR A 64 -6.20 1.65 6.50
C THR A 64 -7.15 1.74 5.33
N GLU A 65 -6.57 1.84 4.15
CA GLU A 65 -7.28 1.93 2.89
C GLU A 65 -6.45 1.29 1.78
N TRP A 66 -7.09 0.81 0.70
CA TRP A 66 -6.38 0.21 -0.43
C TRP A 66 -7.10 0.46 -1.75
N TRP A 67 -6.31 0.52 -2.80
CA TRP A 67 -6.72 0.48 -4.20
C TRP A 67 -6.11 -0.76 -4.82
N TYR A 68 -6.94 -1.68 -5.27
CA TYR A 68 -6.55 -3.01 -5.70
C TYR A 68 -7.03 -3.28 -7.12
N PHE A 69 -6.10 -3.69 -7.96
CA PHE A 69 -6.36 -4.07 -9.34
C PHE A 69 -5.76 -5.44 -9.60
N THR A 70 -6.53 -6.31 -10.24
CA THR A 70 -6.07 -7.61 -10.68
C THR A 70 -6.81 -8.02 -11.94
N GLY A 71 -6.16 -8.79 -12.80
CA GLY A 71 -6.77 -9.23 -14.03
C GLY A 71 -5.91 -10.20 -14.81
N ASN A 72 -6.51 -10.68 -15.88
CA ASN A 72 -5.85 -11.52 -16.87
C ASN A 72 -5.68 -10.72 -18.16
N LEU A 73 -4.50 -10.82 -18.74
CA LEU A 73 -4.14 -10.16 -20.00
C LEU A 73 -3.79 -11.22 -21.03
N ARG A 74 -3.94 -10.84 -22.28
CA ARG A 74 -3.49 -11.65 -23.44
C ARG A 74 -2.72 -10.74 -24.37
N ASP A 75 -1.52 -11.12 -24.74
CA ASP A 75 -0.74 -10.42 -25.75
C ASP A 75 -1.22 -10.73 -27.18
N ALA A 76 -0.66 -10.01 -28.15
CA ALA A 76 -0.98 -10.22 -29.58
C ALA A 76 -0.61 -11.60 -30.10
N GLY A 77 0.34 -12.29 -29.49
CA GLY A 77 0.77 -13.66 -29.80
C GLY A 77 -0.09 -14.72 -29.14
N GLY A 78 -1.05 -14.35 -28.28
CA GLY A 78 -1.92 -15.24 -27.53
C GLY A 78 -1.37 -15.68 -26.17
N GLY A 79 -0.21 -15.16 -25.76
CA GLY A 79 0.37 -15.36 -24.44
C GLY A 79 -0.54 -14.86 -23.32
N LEU A 80 -0.61 -15.61 -22.22
CA LEU A 80 -1.50 -15.32 -21.10
C LEU A 80 -0.68 -14.80 -19.91
N PHE A 81 -1.16 -13.71 -19.32
CA PHE A 81 -0.55 -13.10 -18.15
C PHE A 81 -1.61 -12.83 -17.08
N GLY A 82 -1.20 -12.98 -15.81
CA GLY A 82 -1.95 -12.43 -14.68
C GLY A 82 -1.22 -11.19 -14.15
N TYR A 83 -1.96 -10.18 -13.68
CA TYR A 83 -1.36 -9.05 -13.00
C TYR A 83 -2.09 -8.70 -11.71
N GLN A 84 -1.36 -8.10 -10.79
CA GLN A 84 -1.89 -7.46 -9.59
C GLN A 84 -1.10 -6.18 -9.31
N LEU A 85 -1.80 -5.10 -9.06
CA LEU A 85 -1.26 -3.87 -8.48
C LEU A 85 -2.15 -3.47 -7.30
N THR A 86 -1.55 -3.32 -6.13
CA THR A 86 -2.25 -2.83 -4.93
C THR A 86 -1.44 -1.71 -4.31
N LEU A 87 -2.07 -0.59 -4.03
CA LEU A 87 -1.52 0.47 -3.20
C LEU A 87 -2.33 0.55 -1.91
N PHE A 88 -1.64 0.49 -0.78
CA PHE A 88 -2.22 0.66 0.56
C PHE A 88 -1.82 2.00 1.14
N ARG A 89 -2.73 2.62 1.87
CA ARG A 89 -2.48 3.74 2.77
C ARG A 89 -2.68 3.29 4.20
N VAL A 90 -1.74 3.61 5.06
CA VAL A 90 -1.78 3.32 6.49
C VAL A 90 -1.62 4.61 7.26
N GLY A 91 -2.63 5.01 8.02
CA GLY A 91 -2.57 6.14 8.93
C GLY A 91 -1.71 5.81 10.16
N LEU A 92 -0.76 6.68 10.45
CA LEU A 92 0.07 6.58 11.65
C LEU A 92 -0.58 7.25 12.84
N ARG A 93 -1.27 8.36 12.60
CA ARG A 93 -2.00 9.15 13.59
C ARG A 93 -3.22 9.78 12.94
N PRO A 94 -4.36 9.86 13.66
CA PRO A 94 -5.54 10.55 13.16
C PRO A 94 -5.33 12.08 13.05
N GLY A 95 -6.21 12.74 12.31
CA GLY A 95 -6.25 14.19 12.13
C GLY A 95 -5.45 14.70 10.94
N ASP A 96 -5.52 16.02 10.72
CA ASP A 96 -4.96 16.69 9.57
C ASP A 96 -3.44 16.62 9.49
N PRO A 97 -2.85 16.78 8.28
CA PRO A 97 -1.41 16.89 8.10
C PRO A 97 -0.84 18.01 8.99
N ILE A 98 0.32 17.75 9.60
CA ILE A 98 1.01 18.79 10.40
C ILE A 98 1.74 19.73 9.43
N PRO A 99 1.45 21.04 9.42
CA PRO A 99 1.99 21.97 8.44
C PRO A 99 3.50 22.19 8.50
N ASP A 100 4.14 21.87 9.63
CA ASP A 100 5.45 22.43 9.98
C ASP A 100 6.64 21.72 9.36
N SER A 101 6.45 20.64 8.60
CA SER A 101 7.58 19.95 7.97
C SER A 101 7.19 19.10 6.76
N ARG A 102 7.84 19.36 5.63
CA ARG A 102 7.74 18.55 4.41
C ARG A 102 8.16 17.08 4.61
N TRP A 103 8.90 16.80 5.69
CA TRP A 103 9.45 15.46 5.97
C TRP A 103 8.63 14.68 6.99
N ARG A 104 7.71 15.33 7.69
CA ARG A 104 6.85 14.67 8.66
C ARG A 104 5.69 14.00 7.93
N ALA A 105 5.57 12.69 8.11
CA ALA A 105 4.48 11.90 7.54
C ALA A 105 3.52 11.44 8.64
N ARG A 106 2.21 11.54 8.36
CA ARG A 106 1.16 10.89 9.14
C ARG A 106 0.63 9.63 8.49
N GLN A 107 1.07 9.36 7.26
CA GLN A 107 0.63 8.23 6.47
C GLN A 107 1.83 7.53 5.85
N LEU A 108 1.75 6.21 5.81
CA LEU A 108 2.64 5.35 5.03
C LEU A 108 1.87 4.78 3.86
N TYR A 109 2.58 4.53 2.79
CA TYR A 109 2.08 3.81 1.64
C TYR A 109 2.90 2.54 1.44
N MET A 110 2.22 1.47 1.06
CA MET A 110 2.81 0.21 0.67
C MET A 110 2.23 -0.18 -0.68
N GLY A 111 3.06 -0.69 -1.56
CA GLY A 111 2.65 -1.17 -2.88
C GLY A 111 3.08 -2.59 -3.10
N HIS A 112 2.19 -3.38 -3.69
CA HIS A 112 2.48 -4.72 -4.18
C HIS A 112 2.24 -4.76 -5.69
N LEU A 113 3.23 -5.20 -6.45
CA LEU A 113 3.14 -5.48 -7.87
C LEU A 113 3.44 -6.96 -8.07
N ALA A 114 2.61 -7.65 -8.84
CA ALA A 114 2.89 -9.00 -9.28
C ALA A 114 2.46 -9.21 -10.73
N ILE A 115 3.27 -9.95 -11.48
CA ILE A 115 2.97 -10.39 -12.85
C ILE A 115 3.29 -11.87 -12.93
N SER A 116 2.33 -12.65 -13.47
CA SER A 116 2.51 -14.07 -13.76
C SER A 116 2.50 -14.26 -15.28
N ASP A 117 3.61 -14.71 -15.83
CA ASP A 117 3.68 -15.21 -17.20
C ASP A 117 3.30 -16.70 -17.18
N ILE A 118 2.11 -17.01 -17.71
CA ILE A 118 1.57 -18.38 -17.67
C ILE A 118 2.33 -19.29 -18.63
N GLY A 119 2.75 -18.76 -19.79
CA GLY A 119 3.47 -19.52 -20.80
C GLY A 119 4.88 -19.92 -20.36
N ALA A 120 5.58 -19.01 -19.71
CA ALA A 120 6.92 -19.24 -19.16
C ALA A 120 6.93 -19.90 -17.77
N ALA A 121 5.76 -20.04 -17.12
CA ALA A 121 5.62 -20.48 -15.72
C ALA A 121 6.45 -19.61 -14.75
N MET A 122 6.53 -18.31 -15.02
CA MET A 122 7.28 -17.34 -14.23
C MET A 122 6.35 -16.46 -13.42
N HIS A 123 6.79 -16.12 -12.22
CA HIS A 123 6.07 -15.19 -11.34
C HIS A 123 7.03 -14.13 -10.80
N TYR A 124 6.77 -12.90 -11.17
CA TYR A 124 7.50 -11.72 -10.73
C TYR A 124 6.69 -11.01 -9.64
N ARG A 125 7.34 -10.56 -8.60
CA ARG A 125 6.71 -9.81 -7.51
C ARG A 125 7.66 -8.77 -6.94
N GLU A 126 7.09 -7.64 -6.56
CA GLU A 126 7.83 -6.55 -5.95
C GLU A 126 6.99 -5.89 -4.86
N GLU A 127 7.64 -5.43 -3.81
CA GLU A 127 7.04 -4.68 -2.73
C GLU A 127 7.77 -3.34 -2.55
N ARG A 128 7.01 -2.27 -2.35
CA ARG A 128 7.53 -0.93 -2.17
C ARG A 128 6.88 -0.25 -0.99
N PHE A 129 7.69 0.53 -0.25
CA PHE A 129 7.23 1.35 0.87
C PHE A 129 7.62 2.81 0.66
N GLY A 130 6.76 3.70 1.12
CA GLY A 130 7.02 5.13 1.12
C GLY A 130 6.17 5.85 2.17
N ARG A 131 6.65 7.00 2.61
CA ARG A 131 5.87 7.88 3.47
C ARG A 131 5.29 9.04 2.67
N ALA A 132 4.10 9.50 3.07
CA ALA A 132 3.48 10.69 2.50
C ALA A 132 4.23 11.95 2.93
N ALA A 133 5.45 12.12 2.45
CA ALA A 133 6.30 13.26 2.73
C ALA A 133 7.11 13.61 1.47
N ALA A 134 7.41 14.88 1.28
CA ALA A 134 8.20 15.39 0.16
C ALA A 134 7.72 14.92 -1.24
N GLY A 135 6.44 14.58 -1.38
CA GLY A 135 5.88 14.08 -2.65
C GLY A 135 6.21 12.62 -3.01
N LEU A 136 6.83 11.86 -2.08
CA LEU A 136 7.24 10.47 -2.35
C LEU A 136 6.06 9.50 -2.50
N ALA A 137 4.97 9.75 -1.79
CA ALA A 137 3.74 8.98 -1.89
C ALA A 137 2.55 9.85 -1.51
N GLY A 138 1.37 9.51 -1.98
CA GLY A 138 0.15 10.24 -1.65
C GLY A 138 -1.07 9.74 -2.39
N ALA A 139 -2.20 10.38 -2.11
CA ALA A 139 -3.44 10.22 -2.82
C ALA A 139 -4.15 11.57 -2.95
N ALA A 140 -4.62 11.87 -4.16
CA ALA A 140 -5.44 13.01 -4.52
C ALA A 140 -6.75 12.52 -5.13
N MET A 141 -7.80 13.33 -5.07
CA MET A 141 -9.14 12.92 -5.50
C MET A 141 -9.58 13.51 -6.84
N ASP A 142 -9.20 14.71 -7.15
CA ASP A 142 -9.68 15.41 -8.34
C ASP A 142 -8.50 15.94 -9.17
N PRO A 143 -8.13 15.22 -10.23
CA PRO A 143 -8.52 13.84 -10.58
C PRO A 143 -7.98 12.79 -9.58
N LEU A 144 -8.58 11.60 -9.57
CA LEU A 144 -8.05 10.49 -8.78
C LEU A 144 -6.58 10.24 -9.14
N HIS A 145 -5.71 10.30 -8.15
CA HIS A 145 -4.30 9.98 -8.31
C HIS A 145 -3.75 9.41 -7.01
N VAL A 146 -3.35 8.15 -7.03
CA VAL A 146 -2.64 7.49 -5.92
C VAL A 146 -1.26 7.12 -6.42
N TRP A 147 -0.22 7.47 -5.67
CA TRP A 147 1.15 7.22 -6.11
C TRP A 147 2.06 6.77 -4.97
N LEU A 148 3.08 6.01 -5.34
CA LEU A 148 4.15 5.54 -4.47
C LEU A 148 5.46 5.47 -5.27
N GLY A 149 6.25 6.52 -5.21
CA GLY A 149 7.40 6.69 -6.10
C GLY A 149 6.96 6.66 -7.57
N PRO A 150 7.49 5.75 -8.39
CA PRO A 150 7.14 5.63 -9.80
C PRO A 150 5.84 4.84 -10.06
N TRP A 151 5.24 4.22 -9.04
CA TRP A 151 3.98 3.48 -9.18
C TRP A 151 2.80 4.42 -9.02
N SER A 152 1.82 4.32 -9.89
CA SER A 152 0.65 5.18 -9.82
C SER A 152 -0.63 4.53 -10.36
N ILE A 153 -1.73 4.99 -9.80
CA ILE A 153 -3.10 4.80 -10.27
C ILE A 153 -3.64 6.19 -10.54
N ARG A 154 -4.02 6.47 -11.78
CA ARG A 154 -4.54 7.78 -12.17
C ARG A 154 -5.88 7.65 -12.88
N GLY A 155 -6.87 8.40 -12.45
CA GLY A 155 -8.13 8.60 -13.15
C GLY A 155 -8.00 9.60 -14.30
N ALA A 156 -9.03 9.70 -15.12
CA ALA A 156 -9.14 10.73 -16.14
C ALA A 156 -9.26 12.12 -15.50
N ASP A 157 -8.97 13.17 -16.27
CA ASP A 157 -9.12 14.55 -15.81
C ASP A 157 -10.59 14.91 -15.52
N GLN A 158 -11.52 14.17 -16.13
CA GLN A 158 -12.96 14.26 -15.87
C GLN A 158 -13.52 12.85 -15.63
N GLY A 159 -14.01 12.60 -14.42
CA GLY A 159 -14.55 11.31 -14.03
C GLY A 159 -13.47 10.31 -13.61
N LEU A 160 -13.86 9.04 -13.48
CA LEU A 160 -12.94 7.98 -13.04
C LEU A 160 -12.18 7.34 -14.21
N PHE A 161 -12.88 7.09 -15.32
CA PHE A 161 -12.33 6.34 -16.45
C PHE A 161 -11.96 7.22 -17.65
N PRO A 162 -10.92 6.82 -18.43
CA PRO A 162 -10.09 5.65 -18.22
C PRO A 162 -9.15 5.80 -17.00
N LEU A 163 -8.98 4.72 -16.26
CA LEU A 163 -7.92 4.63 -15.27
C LEU A 163 -6.61 4.24 -15.96
N ARG A 164 -5.51 4.83 -15.54
CA ARG A 164 -4.18 4.41 -15.94
C ARG A 164 -3.44 3.81 -14.74
N LEU A 165 -2.93 2.60 -14.90
CA LEU A 165 -2.02 1.94 -13.95
C LEU A 165 -0.62 1.99 -14.52
N SER A 166 0.33 2.50 -13.75
CA SER A 166 1.73 2.50 -14.12
C SER A 166 2.58 2.03 -12.94
N ALA A 167 3.35 0.99 -13.13
CA ALA A 167 4.28 0.49 -12.12
C ALA A 167 5.46 -0.20 -12.81
N TRP A 168 6.67 0.06 -12.34
CA TRP A 168 7.86 -0.54 -12.93
C TRP A 168 8.95 -0.80 -11.88
N THR A 169 9.75 -1.81 -12.16
CA THR A 169 10.92 -2.25 -11.41
C THR A 169 12.10 -2.46 -12.37
N GLU A 170 13.17 -3.09 -11.92
CA GLU A 170 14.27 -3.48 -12.82
C GLU A 170 13.85 -4.59 -13.80
N ASP A 171 12.98 -5.50 -13.34
CA ASP A 171 12.63 -6.71 -14.09
C ASP A 171 11.31 -6.63 -14.84
N ILE A 172 10.35 -5.85 -14.34
CA ILE A 172 8.98 -5.81 -14.88
C ILE A 172 8.45 -4.39 -14.97
N ALA A 173 7.59 -4.18 -15.96
CA ALA A 173 6.82 -2.95 -16.11
C ALA A 173 5.34 -3.29 -16.40
N LEU A 174 4.45 -2.51 -15.79
CA LEU A 174 3.02 -2.53 -15.99
C LEU A 174 2.59 -1.12 -16.44
N ASP A 175 2.02 -0.99 -17.62
CA ASP A 175 1.36 0.23 -18.08
C ASP A 175 0.06 -0.15 -18.75
N LEU A 176 -1.05 0.08 -18.04
CA LEU A 176 -2.39 -0.35 -18.45
C LEU A 176 -3.36 0.80 -18.44
N SER A 177 -4.20 0.85 -19.46
CA SER A 177 -5.41 1.66 -19.52
C SER A 177 -6.62 0.78 -19.24
N ILE A 178 -7.44 1.20 -18.30
CA ILE A 178 -8.67 0.49 -17.90
C ILE A 178 -9.87 1.36 -18.22
N GLY A 179 -10.69 0.87 -19.12
CA GLY A 179 -11.94 1.53 -19.51
C GLY A 179 -13.10 1.24 -18.56
N PRO A 180 -14.23 1.95 -18.75
CA PRO A 180 -15.45 1.67 -18.01
C PRO A 180 -16.00 0.30 -18.37
N GLY A 181 -16.41 -0.46 -17.35
CA GLY A 181 -17.05 -1.74 -17.55
C GLY A 181 -18.57 -1.61 -17.83
N SER A 182 -19.15 -2.67 -18.36
CA SER A 182 -20.61 -2.77 -18.58
C SER A 182 -21.36 -3.38 -17.38
N LYS A 183 -20.63 -3.86 -16.37
CA LYS A 183 -21.24 -4.46 -15.19
C LYS A 183 -21.41 -3.41 -14.08
N PRO A 184 -22.51 -3.51 -13.31
CA PRO A 184 -22.70 -2.63 -12.17
C PRO A 184 -21.60 -2.83 -11.13
N LEU A 185 -21.37 -1.80 -10.34
CA LEU A 185 -20.55 -1.86 -9.14
C LEU A 185 -21.12 -2.93 -8.18
N VAL A 186 -20.24 -3.69 -7.57
CA VAL A 186 -20.55 -4.70 -6.56
C VAL A 186 -20.16 -4.16 -5.18
N ALA A 187 -21.14 -3.85 -4.35
CA ALA A 187 -20.93 -3.53 -2.94
C ALA A 187 -20.69 -4.83 -2.15
N GLN A 188 -19.50 -4.98 -1.59
CA GLN A 188 -19.08 -6.20 -0.92
C GLN A 188 -19.67 -6.32 0.50
N GLY A 189 -20.01 -7.54 0.90
CA GLY A 189 -20.64 -7.78 2.20
C GLY A 189 -22.07 -7.27 2.27
N GLU A 190 -22.44 -6.68 3.38
CA GLU A 190 -23.77 -6.10 3.59
C GLU A 190 -23.83 -4.69 3.02
N ASN A 191 -24.27 -4.54 1.78
CA ASN A 191 -24.36 -3.24 1.07
C ASN A 191 -23.06 -2.38 1.17
N GLY A 192 -21.91 -3.03 1.06
CA GLY A 192 -20.61 -2.36 1.14
C GLY A 192 -19.94 -2.42 2.50
N LEU A 193 -20.60 -2.84 3.56
CA LEU A 193 -19.99 -3.11 4.86
C LEU A 193 -19.45 -4.55 4.90
N SER A 194 -18.17 -4.70 4.63
CA SER A 194 -17.48 -5.99 4.61
C SER A 194 -16.86 -6.31 5.96
N ARG A 195 -17.55 -7.09 6.80
CA ARG A 195 -17.07 -7.51 8.12
C ARG A 195 -15.93 -8.51 8.00
N LYS A 196 -14.86 -8.30 8.78
CA LYS A 196 -13.69 -9.18 8.82
C LYS A 196 -13.73 -10.13 10.02
N SER A 197 -14.47 -9.74 11.08
CA SER A 197 -14.75 -10.58 12.24
C SER A 197 -16.05 -10.12 12.94
N ALA A 198 -16.46 -10.82 14.00
CA ALA A 198 -17.60 -10.45 14.83
C ALA A 198 -17.34 -9.19 15.67
N ALA A 199 -16.10 -8.77 15.86
CA ALA A 199 -15.78 -7.60 16.67
C ALA A 199 -16.30 -6.31 16.01
N PRO A 200 -17.02 -5.44 16.74
CA PRO A 200 -17.55 -4.19 16.20
C PRO A 200 -16.46 -3.31 15.57
N GLY A 201 -16.70 -2.83 14.36
CA GLY A 201 -15.78 -1.98 13.61
C GLY A 201 -14.56 -2.72 13.04
N ASN A 202 -14.48 -4.05 13.13
CA ASN A 202 -13.55 -4.84 12.33
C ASN A 202 -14.19 -5.15 10.96
N ALA A 203 -14.37 -4.10 10.20
CA ALA A 203 -15.01 -4.11 8.89
C ALA A 203 -14.35 -3.05 8.00
N SER A 204 -14.64 -3.12 6.72
CA SER A 204 -14.22 -2.14 5.73
C SER A 204 -15.41 -1.73 4.87
N TYR A 205 -15.47 -0.49 4.44
CA TYR A 205 -16.29 -0.12 3.30
C TYR A 205 -15.59 -0.61 2.04
N TYR A 206 -16.26 -1.49 1.30
CA TYR A 206 -15.63 -2.17 0.18
C TYR A 206 -16.59 -2.32 -0.99
N TYR A 207 -16.16 -1.90 -2.15
CA TYR A 207 -16.83 -2.11 -3.42
C TYR A 207 -15.83 -2.55 -4.49
N SER A 208 -16.35 -3.11 -5.58
CA SER A 208 -15.55 -3.56 -6.71
C SER A 208 -16.24 -3.25 -8.03
N PHE A 209 -15.44 -2.84 -9.01
CA PHE A 209 -15.81 -2.94 -10.41
C PHE A 209 -15.28 -4.25 -10.97
N THR A 210 -16.09 -4.95 -11.75
CA THR A 210 -15.69 -6.23 -12.33
C THR A 210 -15.73 -6.17 -13.85
N ARG A 211 -14.85 -6.99 -14.49
CA ARG A 211 -14.80 -7.11 -15.95
C ARG A 211 -14.57 -5.78 -16.67
N LEU A 212 -13.63 -5.00 -16.15
CA LEU A 212 -13.22 -3.77 -16.81
C LEU A 212 -12.36 -4.11 -18.04
N PRO A 213 -12.67 -3.53 -19.22
CA PRO A 213 -11.82 -3.68 -20.38
C PRO A 213 -10.44 -3.04 -20.08
N THR A 214 -9.39 -3.81 -20.32
CA THR A 214 -8.02 -3.44 -19.95
C THR A 214 -7.10 -3.72 -21.14
N GLY A 215 -6.22 -2.77 -21.44
CA GLY A 215 -5.20 -2.89 -22.48
C GLY A 215 -4.01 -1.97 -22.19
N GLY A 216 -2.86 -2.26 -22.79
CA GLY A 216 -1.62 -1.49 -22.65
C GLY A 216 -0.52 -2.03 -23.52
#